data_eb6d10ef134ef76565bbdae199f8a300
#
_entry.id   eb6d10ef134ef76565bbdae199f8a300
#
_cell.length_a   1.000
_cell.length_b   1.000
_cell.length_c   1.000
_cell.angle_alpha   90.00
_cell.angle_beta   90.00
_cell.angle_gamma   90.00
#
_symmetry.space_group_name_H-M   'P 1'
#
loop_
_entity.id
_entity.type
_entity.pdbx_description
1 polymer ?
#
loop_
_entity_poly.entity_id
_entity_poly.type
_entity_poly.pdbx_seq_one_letter_code
_entity_poly.pdbx_strand_id
1 'polypeptide(L)'
;MKTLYLDCTMGAAGDMLMGALLSLHPDPEEMVKQLQAMGVPGVAITAERQPWDEEGTAMRMHIQIHGREEGQHHHRDEHSHHHHHQTVLGVDHVLSQLCIPDKVRDKARAVYEAIAEAESRAHGCPVEEIHFHEVGQLDAIVDVTGCCLLLETLEIERVVASPIGVGGGTVHCAHGELPVPAPATAYLLEGLEWQDGPGDSELCTPTGGPL
;
A
#
# COMPACT_ATOMS: atom_id res chain seq x y z
N MET A 1 18.83 -2.25 -19.00
CA MET A 1 18.04 -2.79 -17.87
C MET A 1 18.10 -1.75 -16.75
N LYS A 2 16.95 -1.12 -16.43
CA LYS A 2 16.85 -0.13 -15.35
C LYS A 2 16.51 -0.86 -14.06
N THR A 3 17.39 -0.79 -13.07
CA THR A 3 17.22 -1.46 -11.77
C THR A 3 16.94 -0.42 -10.71
N LEU A 4 15.87 -0.64 -9.92
CA LEU A 4 15.56 0.09 -8.71
C LEU A 4 16.12 -0.68 -7.51
N TYR A 5 16.82 0.02 -6.62
CA TYR A 5 17.15 -0.49 -5.30
C TYR A 5 16.29 0.20 -4.25
N LEU A 6 15.61 -0.59 -3.43
CA LEU A 6 14.81 -0.12 -2.29
C LEU A 6 15.55 -0.43 -0.99
N ASP A 7 15.84 0.59 -0.21
CA ASP A 7 16.26 0.41 1.17
C ASP A 7 15.02 0.35 2.06
N CYS A 8 14.64 -0.86 2.45
CA CYS A 8 13.45 -1.15 3.25
C CYS A 8 13.78 -1.38 4.73
N THR A 9 14.93 -0.91 5.22
CA THR A 9 15.33 -1.07 6.63
C THR A 9 14.37 -0.39 7.61
N MET A 10 13.65 0.64 7.15
CA MET A 10 12.61 1.33 7.91
C MET A 10 11.19 0.88 7.54
N GLY A 11 11.07 -0.24 6.85
CA GLY A 11 9.78 -0.81 6.47
C GLY A 11 9.40 -0.64 5.00
N ALA A 12 8.19 -1.09 4.69
CA ALA A 12 7.55 -0.97 3.38
C ALA A 12 6.04 -0.82 3.58
N ALA A 13 5.52 0.37 3.28
CA ALA A 13 4.09 0.67 3.22
C ALA A 13 3.78 1.28 1.85
N GLY A 14 2.55 1.11 1.38
CA GLY A 14 2.18 1.51 0.02
C GLY A 14 2.37 2.99 -0.23
N ASP A 15 1.92 3.85 0.68
CA ASP A 15 2.08 5.31 0.62
C ASP A 15 3.56 5.74 0.66
N MET A 16 4.39 5.07 1.49
CA MET A 16 5.83 5.32 1.57
C MET A 16 6.53 4.97 0.26
N LEU A 17 6.23 3.80 -0.31
CA LEU A 17 6.77 3.36 -1.60
C LEU A 17 6.33 4.30 -2.72
N MET A 18 5.06 4.69 -2.74
CA MET A 18 4.52 5.63 -3.72
C MET A 18 5.23 7.00 -3.64
N GLY A 19 5.45 7.53 -2.42
CA GLY A 19 6.21 8.76 -2.20
C GLY A 19 7.67 8.65 -2.65
N ALA A 20 8.33 7.55 -2.33
CA ALA A 20 9.70 7.29 -2.73
C ALA A 20 9.84 7.19 -4.26
N LEU A 21 8.95 6.45 -4.93
CA LEU A 21 8.91 6.33 -6.40
C LEU A 21 8.61 7.67 -7.06
N LEU A 22 7.67 8.45 -6.52
CA LEU A 22 7.33 9.77 -7.02
C LEU A 22 8.53 10.72 -6.95
N SER A 23 9.36 10.62 -5.91
CA SER A 23 10.56 11.44 -5.76
C SER A 23 11.60 11.21 -6.86
N LEU A 24 11.59 10.03 -7.49
CA LEU A 24 12.46 9.66 -8.60
C LEU A 24 11.92 10.09 -9.96
N HIS A 25 10.65 10.51 -10.03
CA HIS A 25 10.04 10.89 -11.30
C HIS A 25 10.58 12.26 -11.77
N PRO A 26 10.91 12.43 -13.08
CA PRO A 26 11.45 13.68 -13.60
C PRO A 26 10.47 14.86 -13.49
N ASP A 27 9.16 14.59 -13.48
CA ASP A 27 8.08 15.58 -13.29
C ASP A 27 7.07 15.04 -12.26
N PRO A 28 7.34 15.22 -10.95
CA PRO A 28 6.44 14.73 -9.89
C PRO A 28 5.06 15.39 -9.90
N GLU A 29 4.97 16.67 -10.30
CA GLU A 29 3.70 17.41 -10.33
C GLU A 29 2.76 16.86 -11.40
N GLU A 30 3.28 16.59 -12.59
CA GLU A 30 2.51 15.94 -13.66
C GLU A 30 2.13 14.51 -13.29
N MET A 31 3.02 13.78 -12.61
CA MET A 31 2.75 12.43 -12.17
C MET A 31 1.63 12.38 -11.11
N VAL A 32 1.57 13.34 -10.18
CA VAL A 32 0.44 13.46 -9.24
C VAL A 32 -0.89 13.66 -9.98
N LYS A 33 -0.91 14.46 -11.06
CA LYS A 33 -2.12 14.59 -11.88
C LYS A 33 -2.51 13.27 -12.56
N GLN A 34 -1.54 12.49 -13.00
CA GLN A 34 -1.80 11.17 -13.58
C GLN A 34 -2.33 10.19 -12.52
N LEU A 35 -1.76 10.20 -11.29
CA LEU A 35 -2.29 9.44 -10.17
C LEU A 35 -3.75 9.83 -9.87
N GLN A 36 -4.05 11.12 -9.80
CA GLN A 36 -5.42 11.60 -9.62
C GLN A 36 -6.34 11.19 -10.78
N ALA A 37 -5.81 11.19 -12.02
CA ALA A 37 -6.56 10.81 -13.23
C ALA A 37 -6.85 9.30 -13.33
N MET A 38 -6.29 8.45 -12.45
CA MET A 38 -6.70 7.04 -12.34
C MET A 38 -8.19 6.90 -12.07
N GLY A 39 -8.79 7.91 -11.42
CA GLY A 39 -10.22 8.00 -11.26
C GLY A 39 -10.78 7.12 -10.14
N VAL A 40 -10.02 6.90 -9.05
CA VAL A 40 -10.55 6.20 -7.86
C VAL A 40 -11.68 7.04 -7.27
N PRO A 41 -12.89 6.46 -7.11
CA PRO A 41 -14.07 7.24 -6.71
C PRO A 41 -13.93 7.89 -5.34
N GLY A 42 -14.18 9.20 -5.26
CA GLY A 42 -14.19 9.94 -3.99
C GLY A 42 -12.80 10.18 -3.39
N VAL A 43 -11.73 9.89 -4.11
CA VAL A 43 -10.35 10.05 -3.65
C VAL A 43 -9.71 11.30 -4.26
N ALA A 44 -9.03 12.08 -3.41
CA ALA A 44 -8.12 13.14 -3.80
C ALA A 44 -6.68 12.77 -3.41
N ILE A 45 -5.76 12.90 -4.36
CA ILE A 45 -4.35 12.55 -4.19
C ILE A 45 -3.51 13.82 -4.33
N THR A 46 -2.73 14.11 -3.32
CA THR A 46 -1.73 15.19 -3.34
C THR A 46 -0.40 14.70 -2.81
N ALA A 47 0.66 15.41 -3.11
CA ALA A 47 1.98 15.11 -2.60
C ALA A 47 2.66 16.38 -2.09
N GLU A 48 3.39 16.26 -1.02
CA GLU A 48 4.14 17.36 -0.42
C GLU A 48 5.60 16.94 -0.22
N ARG A 49 6.51 17.86 -0.55
CA ARG A 49 7.92 17.68 -0.28
C ARG A 49 8.22 18.19 1.11
N GLN A 50 8.64 17.30 2.00
CA GLN A 50 8.95 17.61 3.40
C GLN A 50 10.46 17.50 3.67
N PRO A 51 11.04 18.34 4.54
CA PRO A 51 12.38 18.13 5.05
C PRO A 51 12.45 16.78 5.78
N TRP A 52 13.47 15.99 5.47
CA TRP A 52 13.69 14.70 6.13
C TRP A 52 14.80 14.82 7.20
N ASP A 53 15.91 15.50 6.83
CA ASP A 53 17.03 15.80 7.70
C ASP A 53 17.67 17.15 7.28
N GLU A 54 18.90 17.44 7.76
CA GLU A 54 19.60 18.70 7.43
C GLU A 54 19.94 18.82 5.93
N GLU A 55 20.02 17.74 5.19
CA GLU A 55 20.48 17.71 3.78
C GLU A 55 19.44 17.12 2.80
N GLY A 56 18.37 16.47 3.31
CA GLY A 56 17.44 15.71 2.48
C GLY A 56 15.99 16.17 2.54
N THR A 57 15.23 15.77 1.54
CA THR A 57 13.77 15.91 1.51
C THR A 57 13.12 14.58 1.13
N ALA A 58 11.99 14.29 1.75
CA ALA A 58 11.13 13.16 1.40
C ALA A 58 9.86 13.66 0.71
N MET A 59 9.30 12.84 -0.16
CA MET A 59 7.97 13.07 -0.73
C MET A 59 6.94 12.35 0.13
N ARG A 60 5.98 13.09 0.67
CA ARG A 60 4.85 12.53 1.42
C ARG A 60 3.61 12.54 0.55
N MET A 61 2.96 11.40 0.47
CA MET A 61 1.65 11.27 -0.18
C MET A 61 0.53 11.61 0.79
N HIS A 62 -0.50 12.27 0.29
CA HIS A 62 -1.73 12.54 1.02
C HIS A 62 -2.90 11.98 0.21
N ILE A 63 -3.56 10.99 0.76
CA ILE A 63 -4.74 10.36 0.18
C ILE A 63 -5.94 10.76 1.01
N GLN A 64 -6.86 11.50 0.43
CA GLN A 64 -8.08 11.93 1.08
C GLN A 64 -9.28 11.19 0.49
N ILE A 65 -10.03 10.49 1.32
CA ILE A 65 -11.24 9.78 0.94
C ILE A 65 -12.45 10.60 1.41
N HIS A 66 -13.28 11.06 0.47
CA HIS A 66 -14.43 11.93 0.74
C HIS A 66 -14.07 13.16 1.58
N GLY A 67 -12.86 13.74 1.32
CA GLY A 67 -12.36 14.95 2.00
C GLY A 67 -11.80 14.70 3.40
N ARG A 68 -11.56 13.44 3.79
CA ARG A 68 -10.90 13.07 5.05
C ARG A 68 -9.57 12.38 4.76
N GLU A 69 -8.53 12.74 5.48
CA GLU A 69 -7.22 12.12 5.39
C GLU A 69 -7.20 10.85 6.24
N GLU A 70 -6.49 9.83 5.77
CA GLU A 70 -6.23 8.60 6.51
C GLU A 70 -5.56 8.90 7.86
N GLY A 71 -5.90 8.15 8.90
CA GLY A 71 -5.30 8.29 10.24
C GLY A 71 -5.92 9.37 11.14
N GLN A 72 -6.85 10.20 10.68
CA GLN A 72 -7.57 11.15 11.53
C GLN A 72 -8.76 10.52 12.26
N HIS A 73 -8.51 9.42 12.98
CA HIS A 73 -9.51 8.85 13.89
C HIS A 73 -9.54 9.66 15.20
N HIS A 74 -10.39 10.68 15.27
CA HIS A 74 -10.82 11.23 16.56
C HIS A 74 -11.76 10.21 17.23
N HIS A 75 -11.34 9.71 18.40
CA HIS A 75 -12.23 9.05 19.35
C HIS A 75 -13.44 9.96 19.63
N ARG A 76 -14.57 9.68 19.02
CA ARG A 76 -15.96 9.98 19.36
C ARG A 76 -16.78 10.06 18.07
N ASP A 77 -17.43 8.92 17.75
CA ASP A 77 -18.85 8.89 17.47
C ASP A 77 -19.25 7.43 17.17
N GLU A 78 -19.97 6.84 18.14
CA GLU A 78 -20.68 5.56 17.99
C GLU A 78 -21.87 5.74 17.03
N HIS A 79 -21.63 5.94 15.75
CA HIS A 79 -22.66 5.78 14.73
C HIS A 79 -22.08 5.09 13.50
N SER A 80 -22.36 3.79 13.42
CA SER A 80 -22.46 2.95 12.21
C SER A 80 -21.80 3.49 10.94
N HIS A 81 -20.47 3.45 10.87
CA HIS A 81 -19.81 3.37 9.59
C HIS A 81 -19.93 1.92 9.12
N HIS A 82 -20.78 1.68 8.13
CA HIS A 82 -20.73 0.45 7.36
C HIS A 82 -19.34 0.40 6.70
N HIS A 83 -18.41 -0.26 7.34
CA HIS A 83 -17.19 -0.71 6.70
C HIS A 83 -17.64 -1.64 5.58
N HIS A 84 -17.63 -1.17 4.35
CA HIS A 84 -17.85 -2.01 3.19
C HIS A 84 -16.64 -2.92 3.06
N HIS A 85 -16.72 -4.11 3.67
CA HIS A 85 -15.75 -5.16 3.43
C HIS A 85 -15.75 -5.48 1.94
N GLN A 86 -14.63 -5.22 1.27
CA GLN A 86 -14.51 -5.55 -0.12
C GLN A 86 -14.08 -7.00 -0.27
N THR A 87 -14.76 -7.73 -1.15
CA THR A 87 -14.30 -9.05 -1.58
C THR A 87 -13.19 -8.90 -2.61
N VAL A 88 -12.48 -9.97 -2.90
CA VAL A 88 -11.51 -10.03 -4.01
C VAL A 88 -12.16 -9.56 -5.33
N LEU A 89 -13.39 -10.00 -5.61
CA LEU A 89 -14.16 -9.56 -6.77
C LEU A 89 -14.54 -8.06 -6.71
N GLY A 90 -14.78 -7.54 -5.51
CA GLY A 90 -15.07 -6.12 -5.31
C GLY A 90 -13.89 -5.23 -5.65
N VAL A 91 -12.68 -5.62 -5.21
CA VAL A 91 -11.43 -4.93 -5.57
C VAL A 91 -11.20 -5.02 -7.08
N ASP A 92 -11.33 -6.21 -7.70
CA ASP A 92 -11.19 -6.37 -9.15
C ASP A 92 -12.18 -5.51 -9.93
N HIS A 93 -13.42 -5.39 -9.43
CA HIS A 93 -14.40 -4.48 -10.03
C HIS A 93 -13.92 -3.02 -10.00
N VAL A 94 -13.39 -2.53 -8.86
CA VAL A 94 -12.83 -1.18 -8.77
C VAL A 94 -11.66 -1.03 -9.75
N LEU A 95 -10.69 -1.94 -9.75
CA LEU A 95 -9.55 -1.91 -10.67
C LEU A 95 -9.98 -1.85 -12.14
N SER A 96 -11.06 -2.55 -12.50
CA SER A 96 -11.62 -2.56 -13.87
C SER A 96 -12.18 -1.22 -14.30
N GLN A 97 -12.60 -0.35 -13.37
CA GLN A 97 -13.15 0.97 -13.63
C GLN A 97 -12.08 2.07 -13.72
N LEU A 98 -10.86 1.79 -13.26
CA LEU A 98 -9.79 2.79 -13.24
C LEU A 98 -9.28 3.11 -14.65
N CYS A 99 -8.95 4.38 -14.86
CA CYS A 99 -8.34 4.88 -16.10
C CYS A 99 -6.82 4.67 -16.05
N ILE A 100 -6.38 3.41 -16.12
CA ILE A 100 -4.98 2.99 -16.07
C ILE A 100 -4.66 2.05 -17.23
N PRO A 101 -3.38 1.96 -17.67
CA PRO A 101 -2.95 0.98 -18.67
C PRO A 101 -3.24 -0.46 -18.21
N ASP A 102 -3.58 -1.35 -19.15
CA ASP A 102 -3.87 -2.76 -18.83
C ASP A 102 -2.72 -3.45 -18.11
N LYS A 103 -1.48 -3.14 -18.50
CA LYS A 103 -0.27 -3.68 -17.84
C LYS A 103 -0.16 -3.27 -16.37
N VAL A 104 -0.58 -2.05 -16.02
CA VAL A 104 -0.64 -1.57 -14.63
C VAL A 104 -1.75 -2.29 -13.87
N ARG A 105 -2.91 -2.45 -14.51
CA ARG A 105 -4.05 -3.17 -13.95
C ARG A 105 -3.71 -4.62 -13.64
N ASP A 106 -3.03 -5.30 -14.57
CA ASP A 106 -2.61 -6.70 -14.39
C ASP A 106 -1.60 -6.84 -13.24
N LYS A 107 -0.66 -5.89 -13.09
CA LYS A 107 0.26 -5.86 -11.94
C LYS A 107 -0.49 -5.66 -10.62
N ALA A 108 -1.42 -4.70 -10.58
CA ALA A 108 -2.22 -4.46 -9.38
C ALA A 108 -3.07 -5.68 -8.99
N ARG A 109 -3.64 -6.39 -9.98
CA ARG A 109 -4.33 -7.68 -9.75
C ARG A 109 -3.41 -8.72 -9.13
N ALA A 110 -2.20 -8.88 -9.67
CA ALA A 110 -1.23 -9.85 -9.14
C ALA A 110 -0.85 -9.54 -7.68
N VAL A 111 -0.71 -8.25 -7.31
CA VAL A 111 -0.52 -7.83 -5.92
C VAL A 111 -1.71 -8.24 -5.05
N TYR A 112 -2.94 -7.97 -5.49
CA TYR A 112 -4.15 -8.34 -4.73
C TYR A 112 -4.38 -9.85 -4.67
N GLU A 113 -3.99 -10.62 -5.68
CA GLU A 113 -3.99 -12.08 -5.63
C GLU A 113 -3.04 -12.59 -4.54
N ALA A 114 -1.82 -12.04 -4.46
CA ALA A 114 -0.87 -12.41 -3.41
C ALA A 114 -1.39 -12.06 -2.01
N ILE A 115 -2.01 -10.87 -1.84
CA ILE A 115 -2.63 -10.47 -0.57
C ILE A 115 -3.77 -11.45 -0.23
N ALA A 116 -4.64 -11.79 -1.18
CA ALA A 116 -5.77 -12.70 -0.96
C ALA A 116 -5.31 -14.10 -0.55
N GLU A 117 -4.25 -14.62 -1.15
CA GLU A 117 -3.64 -15.89 -0.75
C GLU A 117 -3.06 -15.84 0.67
N ALA A 118 -2.38 -14.75 1.04
CA ALA A 118 -1.85 -14.57 2.38
C ALA A 118 -2.96 -14.46 3.43
N GLU A 119 -4.01 -13.71 3.15
CA GLU A 119 -5.20 -13.60 4.02
C GLU A 119 -5.93 -14.94 4.14
N SER A 120 -6.10 -15.68 3.04
CA SER A 120 -6.68 -17.03 3.04
C SER A 120 -5.93 -17.96 3.98
N ARG A 121 -4.60 -17.93 3.95
CA ARG A 121 -3.75 -18.72 4.85
C ARG A 121 -3.87 -18.25 6.30
N ALA A 122 -3.89 -16.94 6.54
CA ALA A 122 -4.02 -16.36 7.87
C ALA A 122 -5.37 -16.71 8.53
N HIS A 123 -6.44 -16.67 7.75
CA HIS A 123 -7.80 -16.99 8.21
C HIS A 123 -8.15 -18.48 8.16
N GLY A 124 -7.40 -19.29 7.42
CA GLY A 124 -7.68 -20.71 7.23
C GLY A 124 -8.96 -20.99 6.44
N CYS A 125 -9.33 -20.10 5.50
CA CYS A 125 -10.50 -20.22 4.65
C CYS A 125 -10.13 -20.07 3.17
N PRO A 126 -10.98 -20.54 2.22
CA PRO A 126 -10.74 -20.38 0.80
C PRO A 126 -10.63 -18.90 0.37
N VAL A 127 -9.84 -18.61 -0.68
CA VAL A 127 -9.65 -17.24 -1.20
C VAL A 127 -10.97 -16.58 -1.60
N GLU A 128 -11.93 -17.36 -2.09
CA GLU A 128 -13.26 -16.89 -2.49
C GLU A 128 -14.11 -16.39 -1.33
N GLU A 129 -13.77 -16.79 -0.09
CA GLU A 129 -14.46 -16.40 1.14
C GLU A 129 -13.76 -15.23 1.84
N ILE A 130 -12.62 -14.74 1.30
CA ILE A 130 -11.90 -13.61 1.89
C ILE A 130 -12.67 -12.31 1.70
N HIS A 131 -12.79 -11.61 2.80
CA HIS A 131 -13.26 -10.23 2.87
C HIS A 131 -12.11 -9.35 3.34
N PHE A 132 -11.64 -8.50 2.45
CA PHE A 132 -10.62 -7.51 2.79
C PHE A 132 -11.19 -6.46 3.74
N HIS A 133 -10.54 -6.27 4.87
CA HIS A 133 -10.91 -5.25 5.84
C HIS A 133 -10.20 -3.92 5.51
N GLU A 134 -8.92 -3.83 5.79
CA GLU A 134 -8.10 -2.64 5.58
C GLU A 134 -7.58 -2.56 4.13
N VAL A 135 -7.00 -3.64 3.63
CA VAL A 135 -6.42 -3.69 2.27
C VAL A 135 -7.43 -3.60 1.12
N GLY A 136 -8.72 -3.69 1.41
CA GLY A 136 -9.81 -3.47 0.45
C GLY A 136 -10.31 -2.03 0.43
N GLN A 137 -9.81 -1.15 1.27
CA GLN A 137 -10.20 0.25 1.32
C GLN A 137 -9.63 1.02 0.11
N LEU A 138 -10.19 2.18 -0.18
CA LEU A 138 -9.82 2.94 -1.38
C LEU A 138 -8.40 3.49 -1.34
N ASP A 139 -7.87 3.79 -0.16
CA ASP A 139 -6.49 4.19 0.07
C ASP A 139 -5.51 3.07 -0.31
N ALA A 140 -5.74 1.85 0.16
CA ALA A 140 -4.94 0.68 -0.21
C ALA A 140 -4.99 0.41 -1.73
N ILE A 141 -6.15 0.63 -2.38
CA ILE A 141 -6.26 0.53 -3.83
C ILE A 141 -5.42 1.60 -4.53
N VAL A 142 -5.42 2.83 -4.02
CA VAL A 142 -4.55 3.91 -4.53
C VAL A 142 -3.09 3.56 -4.36
N ASP A 143 -2.69 3.07 -3.18
CA ASP A 143 -1.31 2.69 -2.89
C ASP A 143 -0.79 1.64 -3.87
N VAL A 144 -1.52 0.54 -4.03
CA VAL A 144 -1.14 -0.55 -4.93
C VAL A 144 -1.11 -0.08 -6.38
N THR A 145 -2.18 0.57 -6.85
CA THR A 145 -2.26 1.01 -8.25
C THR A 145 -1.31 2.14 -8.56
N GLY A 146 -1.11 3.06 -7.62
CA GLY A 146 -0.17 4.17 -7.74
C GLY A 146 1.28 3.71 -7.83
N CYS A 147 1.69 2.77 -6.97
CA CYS A 147 3.02 2.16 -7.04
C CYS A 147 3.22 1.43 -8.37
N CYS A 148 2.25 0.62 -8.82
CA CYS A 148 2.31 -0.08 -10.11
C CYS A 148 2.43 0.92 -11.30
N LEU A 149 1.69 2.03 -11.27
CA LEU A 149 1.76 3.06 -12.29
C LEU A 149 3.11 3.78 -12.29
N LEU A 150 3.63 4.13 -11.12
CA LEU A 150 4.94 4.75 -10.97
C LEU A 150 6.09 3.85 -11.45
N LEU A 151 6.08 2.58 -11.08
CA LEU A 151 7.06 1.61 -11.57
C LEU A 151 7.03 1.47 -13.09
N GLU A 152 5.83 1.50 -13.69
CA GLU A 152 5.68 1.44 -15.14
C GLU A 152 6.17 2.70 -15.84
N THR A 153 5.82 3.90 -15.33
CA THR A 153 6.24 5.19 -15.90
C THR A 153 7.73 5.44 -15.74
N LEU A 154 8.32 4.95 -14.66
CA LEU A 154 9.77 4.98 -14.43
C LEU A 154 10.53 3.95 -15.29
N GLU A 155 9.81 3.07 -16.01
CA GLU A 155 10.40 2.00 -16.83
C GLU A 155 11.34 1.10 -16.03
N ILE A 156 10.96 0.74 -14.79
CA ILE A 156 11.73 -0.16 -13.94
C ILE A 156 11.58 -1.58 -14.45
N GLU A 157 12.71 -2.20 -14.78
CA GLU A 157 12.76 -3.58 -15.29
C GLU A 157 13.09 -4.60 -14.18
N ARG A 158 13.74 -4.14 -13.11
CA ARG A 158 14.14 -4.97 -11.97
C ARG A 158 14.08 -4.17 -10.68
N VAL A 159 13.52 -4.80 -9.65
CA VAL A 159 13.57 -4.29 -8.26
C VAL A 159 14.49 -5.19 -7.44
N VAL A 160 15.29 -4.58 -6.60
CA VAL A 160 16.13 -5.24 -5.58
C VAL A 160 15.88 -4.51 -4.27
N ALA A 161 15.53 -5.25 -3.23
CA ALA A 161 15.31 -4.70 -1.89
C ALA A 161 16.42 -5.11 -0.92
N SER A 162 16.68 -4.28 0.08
CA SER A 162 17.40 -4.67 1.29
C SER A 162 16.54 -5.64 2.11
N PRO A 163 17.05 -6.27 3.18
CA PRO A 163 16.18 -6.89 4.17
C PRO A 163 15.11 -5.91 4.67
N ILE A 164 13.87 -6.39 4.77
CA ILE A 164 12.71 -5.54 5.09
C ILE A 164 12.58 -5.43 6.60
N GLY A 165 12.59 -4.20 7.14
CA GLY A 165 12.28 -3.94 8.52
C GLY A 165 10.78 -4.12 8.78
N VAL A 166 10.39 -5.09 9.59
CA VAL A 166 8.96 -5.35 9.86
C VAL A 166 8.41 -4.54 11.03
N GLY A 167 9.30 -4.00 11.88
CA GLY A 167 8.90 -3.37 13.12
C GLY A 167 8.88 -4.35 14.29
N GLY A 168 8.03 -4.10 15.27
CA GLY A 168 7.90 -4.95 16.46
C GLY A 168 6.63 -4.64 17.25
N GLY A 169 6.44 -5.34 18.37
CA GLY A 169 5.29 -5.14 19.25
C GLY A 169 3.99 -5.72 18.69
N THR A 170 2.91 -4.93 18.77
CA THR A 170 1.57 -5.32 18.32
C THR A 170 0.93 -4.20 17.51
N VAL A 171 0.03 -4.57 16.60
CA VAL A 171 -0.81 -3.65 15.82
C VAL A 171 -2.27 -3.88 16.17
N HIS A 172 -3.04 -2.80 16.29
CA HIS A 172 -4.48 -2.86 16.51
C HIS A 172 -5.21 -2.69 15.19
N CYS A 173 -5.96 -3.72 14.79
CA CYS A 173 -6.66 -3.78 13.51
C CYS A 173 -8.10 -4.28 13.69
N ALA A 174 -8.84 -4.47 12.60
CA ALA A 174 -10.21 -4.99 12.63
C ALA A 174 -10.35 -6.35 13.36
N HIS A 175 -9.29 -7.14 13.41
CA HIS A 175 -9.24 -8.45 14.10
C HIS A 175 -8.80 -8.34 15.57
N GLY A 176 -8.64 -7.12 16.10
CA GLY A 176 -8.12 -6.88 17.43
C GLY A 176 -6.62 -6.61 17.44
N GLU A 177 -5.94 -7.03 18.51
CA GLU A 177 -4.50 -6.84 18.67
C GLU A 177 -3.75 -8.04 18.08
N LEU A 178 -2.90 -7.80 17.09
CA LEU A 178 -2.08 -8.81 16.43
C LEU A 178 -0.59 -8.54 16.64
N PRO A 179 0.26 -9.58 16.65
CA PRO A 179 1.72 -9.40 16.67
C PRO A 179 2.21 -8.77 15.36
N VAL A 180 3.35 -8.07 15.43
CA VAL A 180 4.06 -7.56 14.25
C VAL A 180 5.23 -8.50 13.91
N PRO A 181 5.36 -8.96 12.65
CA PRO A 181 4.43 -8.73 11.54
C PRO A 181 3.08 -9.46 11.73
N ALA A 182 2.00 -8.84 11.24
CA ALA A 182 0.69 -9.48 11.23
C ALA A 182 0.71 -10.78 10.41
N PRO A 183 -0.16 -11.78 10.69
CA PRO A 183 -0.09 -13.10 10.04
C PRO A 183 -0.08 -13.05 8.50
N ALA A 184 -0.92 -12.22 7.89
CA ALA A 184 -0.94 -12.08 6.43
C ALA A 184 0.38 -11.46 5.90
N THR A 185 0.90 -10.43 6.57
CA THR A 185 2.20 -9.84 6.24
C THR A 185 3.32 -10.87 6.35
N ALA A 186 3.32 -11.70 7.40
CA ALA A 186 4.32 -12.77 7.55
C ALA A 186 4.29 -13.76 6.39
N TYR A 187 3.09 -14.11 5.88
CA TYR A 187 2.97 -14.98 4.70
C TYR A 187 3.45 -14.31 3.41
N LEU A 188 3.21 -13.02 3.24
CA LEU A 188 3.70 -12.24 2.09
C LEU A 188 5.24 -12.14 2.07
N LEU A 189 5.86 -12.15 3.24
CA LEU A 189 7.31 -12.08 3.39
C LEU A 189 8.02 -13.45 3.29
N GLU A 190 7.29 -14.55 3.10
CA GLU A 190 7.91 -15.87 2.92
C GLU A 190 8.86 -15.89 1.71
N GLY A 191 10.12 -16.26 1.96
CA GLY A 191 11.16 -16.31 0.92
C GLY A 191 11.89 -14.99 0.69
N LEU A 192 11.48 -13.91 1.34
CA LEU A 192 12.20 -12.64 1.37
C LEU A 192 13.07 -12.52 2.62
N GLU A 193 14.13 -11.73 2.54
CA GLU A 193 14.92 -11.40 3.72
C GLU A 193 14.23 -10.27 4.48
N TRP A 194 13.97 -10.47 5.76
CA TRP A 194 13.40 -9.46 6.65
C TRP A 194 14.07 -9.47 8.02
N GLN A 195 13.91 -8.42 8.78
CA GLN A 195 14.52 -8.21 10.08
C GLN A 195 13.58 -7.41 10.98
N ASP A 196 13.83 -7.45 12.29
CA ASP A 196 13.17 -6.55 13.21
C ASP A 196 13.48 -5.10 12.82
N GLY A 197 12.49 -4.23 12.91
CA GLY A 197 12.63 -2.81 12.66
C GLY A 197 12.82 -2.02 13.96
N PRO A 198 13.11 -0.71 13.86
CA PRO A 198 13.17 0.15 15.04
C PRO A 198 11.77 0.41 15.60
N GLY A 199 11.64 0.35 16.94
CA GLY A 199 10.42 0.69 17.66
C GLY A 199 9.41 -0.46 17.79
N ASP A 200 8.28 -0.15 18.43
CA ASP A 200 7.19 -1.09 18.73
C ASP A 200 5.95 -0.76 17.88
N SER A 201 6.12 -0.68 16.57
CA SER A 201 5.05 -0.42 15.60
C SER A 201 5.24 -1.23 14.34
N GLU A 202 4.15 -1.45 13.60
CA GLU A 202 4.20 -2.07 12.29
C GLU A 202 4.89 -1.12 11.29
N LEU A 203 5.93 -1.61 10.62
CA LEU A 203 6.67 -0.88 9.59
C LEU A 203 6.48 -1.47 8.20
N CYS A 204 6.10 -2.74 8.10
CA CYS A 204 5.77 -3.39 6.84
C CYS A 204 4.29 -3.77 6.83
N THR A 205 3.54 -3.17 5.91
CA THR A 205 2.10 -3.41 5.76
C THR A 205 1.82 -4.49 4.69
N PRO A 206 0.61 -5.11 4.71
CA PRO A 206 0.22 -6.05 3.66
C PRO A 206 0.23 -5.45 2.24
N THR A 207 0.06 -4.13 2.09
CA THR A 207 0.14 -3.46 0.78
C THR A 207 1.58 -3.24 0.32
N GLY A 208 2.52 -3.04 1.26
CA GLY A 208 3.94 -2.80 0.95
C GLY A 208 4.72 -4.08 0.65
N GLY A 209 4.38 -5.19 1.30
CA GLY A 209 5.11 -6.46 1.18
C GLY A 209 5.16 -7.05 -0.24
N PRO A 210 4.05 -7.09 -1.01
CA PRO A 210 4.03 -7.69 -2.35
C PRO A 210 4.36 -6.72 -3.49
N LEU A 211 4.56 -5.43 -3.22
CA LEU A 211 4.96 -4.42 -4.20
C LEU A 211 6.46 -4.48 -4.50
#